data_4b7a1b1c49acf80a556bc207b3113743
#
_entry.id   4b7a1b1c49acf80a556bc207b3113743
#
_cell.length_a   1.000
_cell.length_b   1.000
_cell.length_c   1.000
_cell.angle_alpha   90.00
_cell.angle_beta   90.00
_cell.angle_gamma   90.00
#
_symmetry.space_group_name_H-M   'P 1'
#
loop_
_entity.id
_entity.type
_entity.pdbx_description
1 polymer ?
#
loop_
_entity_poly.entity_id
_entity_poly.type
_entity_poly.pdbx_seq_one_letter_code
_entity_poly.pdbx_strand_id
1 'polypeptide(L)'
;MADTRIRLTIIGGYLGSGKTTWLRHQLHEGNLTKSHIIINEAAEIPIDNTLLSGASGLSVLAGGCVCCEGKLDLLKELKRICDQRSGLQNAAQRIDHIILETSGLADPASIVTLIQTDSVLIRQIVIRETIVVADAVNALEQMQVDALGRSQIEAADQIILTKTDLVGREHLLSLAASLAAVNPAAALSAAVYGSDVKLSPIPPNTALYELPNISTNVRLPISAVHLDLG
;
A
#
# COMPACT_ATOMS: atom_id res chain seq x y z
N MET A 1 5.05 -27.12 -10.65
CA MET A 1 4.15 -27.20 -9.48
C MET A 1 3.66 -25.79 -9.19
N ALA A 2 2.37 -25.60 -8.94
CA ALA A 2 1.85 -24.30 -8.53
C ALA A 2 2.40 -23.96 -7.13
N ASP A 3 2.78 -22.68 -6.91
CA ASP A 3 3.18 -22.22 -5.59
C ASP A 3 1.99 -22.28 -4.63
N THR A 4 2.14 -23.02 -3.55
CA THR A 4 1.07 -23.25 -2.56
C THR A 4 1.13 -22.28 -1.39
N ARG A 5 2.08 -21.36 -1.37
CA ARG A 5 2.20 -20.33 -0.33
C ARG A 5 1.03 -19.34 -0.38
N ILE A 6 0.79 -18.67 0.72
CA ILE A 6 -0.16 -17.56 0.79
C ILE A 6 0.41 -16.39 -0.01
N ARG A 7 -0.37 -15.86 -0.93
CA ARG A 7 0.01 -14.64 -1.66
C ARG A 7 -0.22 -13.43 -0.77
N LEU A 8 0.74 -12.51 -0.72
CA LEU A 8 0.62 -11.26 -0.01
C LEU A 8 0.70 -10.09 -0.99
N THR A 9 -0.33 -9.26 -1.03
CA THR A 9 -0.33 -7.95 -1.66
C THR A 9 -0.17 -6.88 -0.59
N ILE A 10 0.81 -6.00 -0.76
CA ILE A 10 1.08 -4.87 0.15
C ILE A 10 0.52 -3.61 -0.51
N ILE A 11 -0.33 -2.87 0.22
CA ILE A 11 -0.86 -1.58 -0.21
C ILE A 11 -0.17 -0.50 0.61
N GLY A 12 0.73 0.23 -0.05
CA GLY A 12 1.46 1.36 0.48
C GLY A 12 0.99 2.69 -0.11
N GLY A 13 1.66 3.75 0.29
CA GLY A 13 1.41 5.12 -0.18
C GLY A 13 1.29 6.09 0.98
N TYR A 14 1.57 7.35 0.72
CA TYR A 14 1.67 8.39 1.74
C TYR A 14 0.33 8.65 2.46
N LEU A 15 0.39 9.40 3.58
CA LEU A 15 -0.81 9.80 4.33
C LEU A 15 -1.79 10.56 3.42
N GLY A 16 -3.07 10.24 3.51
CA GLY A 16 -4.11 10.88 2.72
C GLY A 16 -4.13 10.53 1.23
N SER A 17 -3.30 9.59 0.76
CA SER A 17 -3.26 9.20 -0.66
C SER A 17 -4.51 8.43 -1.15
N GLY A 18 -5.39 8.01 -0.24
CA GLY A 18 -6.63 7.30 -0.61
C GLY A 18 -6.53 5.77 -0.61
N LYS A 19 -5.52 5.17 0.04
CA LYS A 19 -5.34 3.71 0.18
C LYS A 19 -6.62 3.00 0.61
N THR A 20 -7.15 3.39 1.76
CA THR A 20 -8.37 2.79 2.33
C THR A 20 -9.59 2.98 1.43
N THR A 21 -9.73 4.13 0.77
CA THR A 21 -10.81 4.40 -0.17
C THR A 21 -10.73 3.47 -1.38
N TRP A 22 -9.53 3.33 -1.95
CA TRP A 22 -9.30 2.42 -3.06
C TRP A 22 -9.52 0.96 -2.65
N LEU A 23 -8.97 0.52 -1.51
CA LEU A 23 -9.16 -0.84 -0.99
C LEU A 23 -10.65 -1.18 -0.77
N ARG A 24 -11.41 -0.27 -0.16
CA ARG A 24 -12.87 -0.45 0.04
C ARG A 24 -13.60 -0.62 -1.28
N HIS A 25 -13.25 0.19 -2.26
CA HIS A 25 -13.87 0.08 -3.59
C HIS A 25 -13.56 -1.27 -4.24
N GLN A 26 -12.31 -1.73 -4.21
CA GLN A 26 -11.91 -3.03 -4.75
C GLN A 26 -12.63 -4.20 -4.04
N LEU A 27 -12.87 -4.10 -2.75
CA LEU A 27 -13.65 -5.07 -1.99
C LEU A 27 -15.13 -5.06 -2.40
N HIS A 28 -15.70 -3.87 -2.57
CA HIS A 28 -17.09 -3.72 -3.02
C HIS A 28 -17.31 -4.29 -4.43
N GLU A 29 -16.38 -4.07 -5.35
CA GLU A 29 -16.41 -4.63 -6.70
C GLU A 29 -16.13 -6.14 -6.75
N GLY A 30 -15.79 -6.74 -5.62
CA GLY A 30 -15.50 -8.17 -5.55
C GLY A 30 -14.13 -8.59 -6.10
N ASN A 31 -13.26 -7.64 -6.43
CA ASN A 31 -11.93 -7.92 -7.00
C ASN A 31 -10.99 -8.61 -6.01
N LEU A 32 -11.23 -8.43 -4.70
CA LEU A 32 -10.40 -8.93 -3.61
C LEU A 32 -11.16 -9.92 -2.71
N THR A 33 -12.18 -10.57 -3.22
CA THR A 33 -12.96 -11.59 -2.48
C THR A 33 -12.08 -12.74 -2.04
N LYS A 34 -12.41 -13.34 -0.87
CA LYS A 34 -11.67 -14.45 -0.25
C LYS A 34 -10.25 -14.09 0.21
N SER A 35 -9.93 -12.80 0.32
CA SER A 35 -8.67 -12.34 0.92
C SER A 35 -8.86 -12.10 2.42
N HIS A 36 -7.81 -12.34 3.19
CA HIS A 36 -7.71 -11.87 4.57
C HIS A 36 -7.11 -10.47 4.57
N ILE A 37 -7.81 -9.50 5.11
CA ILE A 37 -7.38 -8.10 5.14
C ILE A 37 -6.66 -7.82 6.45
N ILE A 38 -5.50 -7.21 6.38
CA ILE A 38 -4.78 -6.66 7.53
C ILE A 38 -4.68 -5.16 7.33
N ILE A 39 -5.21 -4.38 8.27
CA ILE A 39 -5.10 -2.93 8.28
C ILE A 39 -4.13 -2.52 9.37
N ASN A 40 -3.03 -1.91 8.98
CA ASN A 40 -2.01 -1.37 9.88
C ASN A 40 -2.01 0.16 9.79
N GLU A 41 -3.03 0.79 10.36
CA GLU A 41 -3.20 2.23 10.38
C GLU A 41 -3.28 2.71 11.83
N ALA A 42 -2.59 3.84 12.12
CA ALA A 42 -2.59 4.45 13.44
C ALA A 42 -3.89 5.22 13.77
N ALA A 43 -4.75 5.48 12.77
CA ALA A 43 -6.02 6.16 12.95
C ALA A 43 -7.17 5.17 13.17
N GLU A 44 -8.16 5.54 13.97
CA GLU A 44 -9.41 4.80 14.12
C GLU A 44 -10.16 4.77 12.79
N ILE A 45 -10.06 3.65 12.08
CA ILE A 45 -10.85 3.44 10.88
C ILE A 45 -12.22 2.93 11.33
N PRO A 46 -13.33 3.61 10.99
CA PRO A 46 -14.64 3.02 11.16
C PRO A 46 -14.71 1.74 10.34
N ILE A 47 -14.68 0.60 11.01
CA ILE A 47 -14.88 -0.71 10.37
C ILE A 47 -16.35 -0.77 10.01
N ASP A 48 -16.67 -0.42 8.76
CA ASP A 48 -18.03 -0.59 8.28
C ASP A 48 -18.25 -2.03 7.79
N ASN A 49 -19.52 -2.43 7.72
CA ASN A 49 -19.92 -3.77 7.30
C ASN A 49 -19.47 -4.12 5.87
N THR A 50 -19.05 -3.14 5.08
CA THR A 50 -18.62 -3.31 3.69
C THR A 50 -17.25 -3.99 3.62
N LEU A 51 -16.33 -3.66 4.53
CA LEU A 51 -15.03 -4.34 4.65
C LEU A 51 -15.20 -5.81 5.09
N LEU A 52 -16.23 -6.09 5.89
CA LEU A 52 -16.49 -7.43 6.41
C LEU A 52 -17.20 -8.33 5.39
N SER A 53 -18.03 -7.78 4.51
CA SER A 53 -18.86 -8.58 3.60
C SER A 53 -18.10 -9.17 2.41
N GLY A 54 -16.96 -8.59 2.00
CA GLY A 54 -16.15 -9.05 0.86
C GLY A 54 -14.93 -9.89 1.23
N ALA A 55 -14.45 -9.81 2.48
CA ALA A 55 -13.23 -10.48 2.94
C ALA A 55 -13.52 -11.81 3.62
N SER A 56 -12.57 -12.76 3.56
CA SER A 56 -12.62 -14.00 4.35
C SER A 56 -12.20 -13.82 5.81
N GLY A 57 -11.64 -12.66 6.14
CA GLY A 57 -11.25 -12.26 7.50
C GLY A 57 -10.69 -10.85 7.51
N LEU A 58 -10.75 -10.21 8.67
CA LEU A 58 -10.22 -8.87 8.90
C LEU A 58 -9.41 -8.86 10.20
N SER A 59 -8.21 -8.31 10.15
CA SER A 59 -7.38 -8.02 11.30
C SER A 59 -6.99 -6.54 11.29
N VAL A 60 -7.16 -5.88 12.42
CA VAL A 60 -6.72 -4.50 12.61
C VAL A 60 -5.57 -4.52 13.61
N LEU A 61 -4.42 -4.05 13.18
CA LEU A 61 -3.26 -3.89 14.06
C LEU A 61 -3.37 -2.52 14.71
N ALA A 62 -3.71 -2.52 16.00
CA ALA A 62 -3.83 -1.30 16.78
C ALA A 62 -2.45 -0.75 17.11
N GLY A 63 -2.15 0.42 16.58
CA GLY A 63 -1.13 1.31 17.10
C GLY A 63 0.28 1.15 16.58
N GLY A 64 0.83 2.27 16.20
CA GLY A 64 2.24 2.48 15.99
C GLY A 64 2.72 2.29 14.56
N CYS A 65 3.57 3.22 14.17
CA CYS A 65 4.37 3.11 12.96
C CYS A 65 5.09 1.74 12.94
N VAL A 66 5.06 1.04 11.80
CA VAL A 66 5.81 -0.21 11.55
C VAL A 66 7.33 -0.07 11.82
N CYS A 67 7.77 1.12 12.24
CA CYS A 67 9.18 1.38 12.49
C CYS A 67 9.79 0.62 13.67
N CYS A 68 9.07 0.26 14.73
CA CYS A 68 9.65 -0.46 15.89
C CYS A 68 8.70 -1.50 16.53
N GLU A 69 7.60 -1.09 17.14
CA GLU A 69 6.68 -2.01 17.84
C GLU A 69 5.72 -2.70 16.87
N GLY A 70 5.21 -2.00 15.87
CA GLY A 70 4.28 -2.54 14.88
C GLY A 70 4.86 -3.66 13.99
N LYS A 71 6.20 -3.76 13.86
CA LYS A 71 6.85 -4.88 13.13
C LYS A 71 6.61 -6.23 13.81
N LEU A 72 6.71 -6.27 15.14
CA LEU A 72 6.51 -7.51 15.89
C LEU A 72 5.07 -7.97 15.84
N ASP A 73 4.12 -7.05 15.89
CA ASP A 73 2.71 -7.38 15.86
C ASP A 73 2.26 -7.82 14.47
N LEU A 74 2.80 -7.20 13.41
CA LEU A 74 2.61 -7.68 12.04
C LEU A 74 3.15 -9.11 11.87
N LEU A 75 4.38 -9.39 12.35
CA LEU A 75 4.95 -10.74 12.26
C LEU A 75 4.12 -11.77 13.02
N LYS A 76 3.65 -11.44 14.25
CA LYS A 76 2.77 -12.32 15.03
C LYS A 76 1.47 -12.61 14.28
N GLU A 77 0.86 -11.58 13.71
CA GLU A 77 -0.41 -11.73 13.00
C GLU A 77 -0.24 -12.56 11.73
N LEU A 78 0.79 -12.31 10.92
CA LEU A 78 1.08 -13.13 9.74
C LEU A 78 1.32 -14.60 10.10
N LYS A 79 2.07 -14.88 11.17
CA LYS A 79 2.28 -16.25 11.67
C LYS A 79 0.97 -16.89 12.14
N ARG A 80 0.13 -16.15 12.88
CA ARG A 80 -1.19 -16.62 13.31
C ARG A 80 -2.06 -17.02 12.12
N ILE A 81 -2.08 -16.24 11.04
CA ILE A 81 -2.83 -16.55 9.81
C ILE A 81 -2.27 -17.82 9.14
N CYS A 82 -0.95 -17.96 9.08
CA CYS A 82 -0.29 -19.14 8.54
C CYS A 82 -0.66 -20.43 9.34
N ASP A 83 -0.67 -20.33 10.67
CA ASP A 83 -1.03 -21.43 11.54
C ASP A 83 -2.52 -21.80 11.41
N GLN A 84 -3.41 -20.83 11.35
CA GLN A 84 -4.83 -21.06 11.07
C GLN A 84 -5.04 -21.79 9.74
N ARG A 85 -4.37 -21.35 8.68
CA ARG A 85 -4.43 -22.01 7.36
C ARG A 85 -4.00 -23.49 7.46
N SER A 86 -2.94 -23.77 8.20
CA SER A 86 -2.40 -25.12 8.36
C SER A 86 -3.35 -26.05 9.13
N GLY A 87 -4.17 -25.53 10.03
CA GLY A 87 -5.16 -26.25 10.80
C GLY A 87 -6.48 -26.53 10.06
N LEU A 88 -6.73 -25.86 8.92
CA LEU A 88 -7.98 -26.01 8.18
C LEU A 88 -7.94 -27.24 7.26
N GLN A 89 -8.82 -28.22 7.55
CA GLN A 89 -8.98 -29.42 6.71
C GLN A 89 -9.80 -29.12 5.43
N ASN A 90 -10.62 -28.08 5.42
CA ASN A 90 -11.48 -27.74 4.31
C ASN A 90 -10.79 -26.71 3.39
N ALA A 91 -10.49 -27.11 2.15
CA ALA A 91 -9.85 -26.24 1.15
C ALA A 91 -10.67 -24.97 0.83
N ALA A 92 -11.99 -25.02 0.97
CA ALA A 92 -12.86 -23.85 0.70
C ALA A 92 -12.73 -22.73 1.73
N GLN A 93 -12.18 -23.04 2.91
CA GLN A 93 -11.95 -22.07 3.99
C GLN A 93 -10.50 -21.61 4.09
N ARG A 94 -9.62 -22.11 3.20
CA ARG A 94 -8.21 -21.76 3.22
C ARG A 94 -8.01 -20.30 2.80
N ILE A 95 -7.19 -19.61 3.59
CA ILE A 95 -6.71 -18.27 3.26
C ILE A 95 -5.56 -18.44 2.25
N ASP A 96 -5.78 -18.04 1.00
CA ASP A 96 -4.78 -18.13 -0.07
C ASP A 96 -4.23 -16.76 -0.48
N HIS A 97 -4.83 -15.68 0.04
CA HIS A 97 -4.42 -14.32 -0.23
C HIS A 97 -4.58 -13.44 1.02
N ILE A 98 -3.55 -12.70 1.33
CA ILE A 98 -3.54 -11.65 2.35
C ILE A 98 -3.35 -10.32 1.65
N ILE A 99 -4.11 -9.31 2.07
CA ILE A 99 -3.93 -7.92 1.67
C ILE A 99 -3.55 -7.14 2.91
N LEU A 100 -2.39 -6.51 2.86
CA LEU A 100 -1.87 -5.68 3.94
C LEU A 100 -1.94 -4.21 3.53
N GLU A 101 -2.85 -3.45 4.12
CA GLU A 101 -2.82 -1.99 4.05
C GLU A 101 -1.85 -1.46 5.10
N THR A 102 -0.84 -0.73 4.65
CA THR A 102 0.18 -0.15 5.54
C THR A 102 -0.19 1.26 5.96
N SER A 103 0.34 1.70 7.10
CA SER A 103 0.33 3.12 7.47
C SER A 103 0.97 3.97 6.38
N GLY A 104 0.46 5.18 6.20
CA GLY A 104 1.00 6.15 5.24
C GLY A 104 2.44 6.58 5.53
N LEU A 105 2.96 6.28 6.72
CA LEU A 105 4.35 6.53 7.12
C LEU A 105 5.22 5.27 7.05
N ALA A 106 4.70 4.17 6.53
CA ALA A 106 5.46 2.94 6.37
C ALA A 106 6.20 2.92 5.03
N ASP A 107 7.39 2.34 5.04
CA ASP A 107 8.13 1.97 3.85
C ASP A 107 7.80 0.51 3.48
N PRO A 108 7.13 0.26 2.33
CA PRO A 108 6.79 -1.09 1.88
C PRO A 108 7.99 -2.00 1.70
N ALA A 109 9.14 -1.47 1.25
CA ALA A 109 10.36 -2.24 1.06
C ALA A 109 10.88 -2.82 2.38
N SER A 110 10.74 -2.08 3.46
CA SER A 110 11.09 -2.56 4.82
C SER A 110 10.19 -3.73 5.25
N ILE A 111 8.91 -3.72 4.86
CA ILE A 111 7.98 -4.81 5.16
C ILE A 111 8.31 -6.05 4.33
N VAL A 112 8.59 -5.89 3.04
CA VAL A 112 9.06 -6.97 2.17
C VAL A 112 10.30 -7.63 2.77
N THR A 113 11.30 -6.83 3.15
CA THR A 113 12.54 -7.31 3.78
C THR A 113 12.25 -8.06 5.08
N LEU A 114 11.36 -7.53 5.93
CA LEU A 114 10.96 -8.14 7.19
C LEU A 114 10.40 -9.56 6.99
N ILE A 115 9.53 -9.74 6.00
CA ILE A 115 8.90 -11.03 5.70
C ILE A 115 9.92 -12.00 5.08
N GLN A 116 10.75 -11.52 4.17
CA GLN A 116 11.76 -12.34 3.49
C GLN A 116 12.89 -12.80 4.41
N THR A 117 13.16 -12.09 5.49
CA THR A 117 14.19 -12.47 6.48
C THR A 117 13.65 -13.36 7.60
N ASP A 118 12.33 -13.46 7.77
CA ASP A 118 11.74 -14.39 8.75
C ASP A 118 11.73 -15.83 8.21
N SER A 119 12.39 -16.75 8.91
CA SER A 119 12.59 -18.13 8.48
C SER A 119 11.30 -18.96 8.35
N VAL A 120 10.23 -18.55 9.00
CA VAL A 120 8.91 -19.19 8.92
C VAL A 120 8.10 -18.60 7.78
N LEU A 121 7.98 -17.26 7.74
CA LEU A 121 7.14 -16.59 6.77
C LEU A 121 7.61 -16.76 5.33
N ILE A 122 8.92 -16.76 5.06
CA ILE A 122 9.46 -16.96 3.71
C ILE A 122 9.04 -18.30 3.08
N ARG A 123 8.76 -19.31 3.91
CA ARG A 123 8.29 -20.63 3.45
C ARG A 123 6.78 -20.69 3.24
N GLN A 124 6.03 -19.82 3.87
CA GLN A 124 4.56 -19.85 3.91
C GLN A 124 3.92 -18.72 3.11
N ILE A 125 4.61 -17.62 2.93
CA ILE A 125 4.12 -16.41 2.24
C ILE A 125 5.00 -16.13 1.03
N VAL A 126 4.38 -15.72 -0.08
CA VAL A 126 5.04 -15.14 -1.23
C VAL A 126 4.50 -13.73 -1.46
N ILE A 127 5.39 -12.74 -1.58
CA ILE A 127 4.99 -11.40 -1.98
C ILE A 127 4.52 -11.49 -3.42
N ARG A 128 3.26 -11.15 -3.65
CA ARG A 128 2.67 -11.11 -4.98
C ARG A 128 3.00 -9.81 -5.69
N GLU A 129 2.74 -8.71 -4.99
CA GLU A 129 2.92 -7.36 -5.51
C GLU A 129 2.88 -6.33 -4.40
N THR A 130 3.53 -5.21 -4.63
CA THR A 130 3.46 -3.99 -3.84
C THR A 130 2.72 -2.94 -4.66
N ILE A 131 1.54 -2.53 -4.20
CA ILE A 131 0.74 -1.47 -4.81
C ILE A 131 0.97 -0.20 -4.01
N VAL A 132 1.36 0.88 -4.67
CA VAL A 132 1.52 2.19 -4.03
C VAL A 132 0.47 3.15 -4.57
N VAL A 133 -0.35 3.65 -3.66
CA VAL A 133 -1.38 4.64 -3.96
C VAL A 133 -0.78 6.04 -3.79
N ALA A 134 -0.75 6.81 -4.87
CA ALA A 134 -0.16 8.15 -4.94
C ALA A 134 -1.24 9.19 -5.26
N ASP A 135 -1.32 10.24 -4.46
CA ASP A 135 -2.26 11.35 -4.63
C ASP A 135 -1.75 12.31 -5.72
N ALA A 136 -2.47 12.46 -6.81
CA ALA A 136 -2.05 13.32 -7.92
C ALA A 136 -1.86 14.80 -7.52
N VAL A 137 -2.49 15.25 -6.43
CA VAL A 137 -2.32 16.64 -5.94
C VAL A 137 -1.01 16.81 -5.18
N ASN A 138 -0.63 15.82 -4.34
CA ASN A 138 0.46 15.99 -3.37
C ASN A 138 1.70 15.11 -3.66
N ALA A 139 1.60 14.11 -4.54
CA ALA A 139 2.68 13.13 -4.76
C ALA A 139 4.01 13.78 -5.21
N LEU A 140 3.93 14.82 -6.01
CA LEU A 140 5.13 15.55 -6.46
C LEU A 140 5.87 16.18 -5.27
N GLU A 141 5.16 16.94 -4.44
CA GLU A 141 5.73 17.58 -3.25
C GLU A 141 6.32 16.55 -2.29
N GLN A 142 5.58 15.46 -2.05
CA GLN A 142 6.04 14.34 -1.21
C GLN A 142 7.36 13.76 -1.70
N MET A 143 7.51 13.55 -3.02
CA MET A 143 8.76 13.06 -3.60
C MET A 143 9.90 14.08 -3.57
N GLN A 144 9.59 15.38 -3.52
CA GLN A 144 10.58 16.45 -3.48
C GLN A 144 11.12 16.71 -2.08
N VAL A 145 10.27 16.57 -1.05
CA VAL A 145 10.62 16.98 0.32
C VAL A 145 10.88 15.80 1.26
N ASP A 146 10.41 14.59 0.93
CA ASP A 146 10.49 13.42 1.82
C ASP A 146 11.08 12.21 1.10
N ALA A 147 12.17 11.68 1.66
CA ALA A 147 12.80 10.44 1.19
C ALA A 147 11.83 9.25 1.24
N LEU A 148 10.89 9.22 2.20
CA LEU A 148 9.88 8.16 2.31
C LEU A 148 8.94 8.18 1.10
N GLY A 149 8.46 9.35 0.68
CA GLY A 149 7.58 9.45 -0.49
C GLY A 149 8.22 8.86 -1.74
N ARG A 150 9.52 9.13 -1.93
CA ARG A 150 10.29 8.56 -3.04
C ARG A 150 10.51 7.06 -2.88
N SER A 151 10.93 6.61 -1.70
CA SER A 151 11.14 5.18 -1.40
C SER A 151 9.89 4.34 -1.63
N GLN A 152 8.72 4.88 -1.28
CA GLN A 152 7.45 4.21 -1.55
C GLN A 152 7.22 3.99 -3.05
N ILE A 153 7.46 5.00 -3.88
CA ILE A 153 7.32 4.90 -5.35
C ILE A 153 8.33 3.90 -5.92
N GLU A 154 9.58 3.93 -5.45
CA GLU A 154 10.65 3.01 -5.90
C GLU A 154 10.35 1.55 -5.56
N ALA A 155 9.62 1.30 -4.46
CA ALA A 155 9.25 -0.04 -4.01
C ALA A 155 8.02 -0.64 -4.72
N ALA A 156 7.35 0.11 -5.59
CA ALA A 156 6.09 -0.30 -6.18
C ALA A 156 6.26 -1.24 -7.37
N ASP A 157 5.45 -2.30 -7.44
CA ASP A 157 5.19 -3.05 -8.68
C ASP A 157 4.05 -2.39 -9.48
N GLN A 158 3.12 -1.72 -8.77
CA GLN A 158 2.05 -0.93 -9.37
C GLN A 158 1.88 0.39 -8.62
N ILE A 159 1.74 1.48 -9.37
CA ILE A 159 1.42 2.81 -8.85
C ILE A 159 0.00 3.17 -9.31
N ILE A 160 -0.85 3.54 -8.35
CA ILE A 160 -2.23 3.98 -8.61
C ILE A 160 -2.33 5.46 -8.28
N LEU A 161 -2.50 6.28 -9.32
CA LEU A 161 -2.76 7.71 -9.15
C LEU A 161 -4.21 7.94 -8.76
N THR A 162 -4.43 8.54 -7.59
CA THR A 162 -5.74 8.95 -7.11
C THR A 162 -5.95 10.44 -7.24
N LYS A 163 -7.19 10.92 -7.06
CA LYS A 163 -7.57 12.34 -7.10
C LYS A 163 -7.17 13.02 -8.43
N THR A 164 -7.16 12.25 -9.51
CA THR A 164 -6.77 12.73 -10.83
C THR A 164 -7.77 13.73 -11.40
N ASP A 165 -8.97 13.76 -10.88
CA ASP A 165 -10.05 14.73 -11.15
C ASP A 165 -9.79 16.12 -10.54
N LEU A 166 -8.87 16.24 -9.59
CA LEU A 166 -8.54 17.49 -8.91
C LEU A 166 -7.35 18.24 -9.54
N VAL A 167 -6.72 17.67 -10.57
CA VAL A 167 -5.55 18.27 -11.21
C VAL A 167 -5.75 18.45 -12.71
N GLY A 168 -5.06 19.43 -13.28
CA GLY A 168 -5.08 19.67 -14.73
C GLY A 168 -4.36 18.54 -15.49
N ARG A 169 -4.79 18.35 -16.76
CA ARG A 169 -4.23 17.30 -17.63
C ARG A 169 -2.72 17.40 -17.82
N GLU A 170 -2.19 18.59 -17.97
CA GLU A 170 -0.74 18.82 -18.16
C GLU A 170 0.04 18.36 -16.92
N HIS A 171 -0.40 18.78 -15.72
CA HIS A 171 0.18 18.33 -14.46
C HIS A 171 0.13 16.82 -14.32
N LEU A 172 -1.00 16.21 -14.62
CA LEU A 172 -1.18 14.75 -14.51
C LEU A 172 -0.22 13.99 -15.43
N LEU A 173 -0.03 14.47 -16.67
CA LEU A 173 0.90 13.84 -17.62
C LEU A 173 2.36 13.98 -17.15
N SER A 174 2.77 15.19 -16.70
CA SER A 174 4.12 15.42 -16.18
C SER A 174 4.39 14.63 -14.89
N LEU A 175 3.42 14.52 -14.00
CA LEU A 175 3.52 13.69 -12.80
C LEU A 175 3.66 12.21 -13.18
N ALA A 176 2.80 11.71 -14.06
CA ALA A 176 2.85 10.32 -14.52
C ALA A 176 4.20 9.99 -15.19
N ALA A 177 4.71 10.90 -16.03
CA ALA A 177 6.03 10.77 -16.66
C ALA A 177 7.16 10.76 -15.61
N SER A 178 7.08 11.62 -14.58
CA SER A 178 8.06 11.67 -13.50
C SER A 178 8.06 10.41 -12.64
N LEU A 179 6.88 9.86 -12.32
CA LEU A 179 6.75 8.60 -11.60
C LEU A 179 7.32 7.42 -12.41
N ALA A 180 7.03 7.36 -13.71
CA ALA A 180 7.60 6.36 -14.61
C ALA A 180 9.12 6.49 -14.77
N ALA A 181 9.68 7.71 -14.64
CA ALA A 181 11.13 7.91 -14.62
C ALA A 181 11.78 7.46 -13.29
N VAL A 182 11.10 7.63 -12.16
CA VAL A 182 11.56 7.16 -10.84
C VAL A 182 11.51 5.64 -10.76
N ASN A 183 10.42 5.03 -11.22
CA ASN A 183 10.26 3.58 -11.24
C ASN A 183 9.71 3.09 -12.60
N PRO A 184 10.61 2.83 -13.56
CA PRO A 184 10.21 2.39 -14.90
C PRO A 184 9.61 0.97 -14.93
N ALA A 185 9.83 0.18 -13.88
CA ALA A 185 9.32 -1.20 -13.79
C ALA A 185 7.87 -1.24 -13.29
N ALA A 186 7.40 -0.20 -12.60
CA ALA A 186 6.04 -0.18 -12.05
C ALA A 186 4.98 0.04 -13.14
N ALA A 187 3.91 -0.75 -13.07
CA ALA A 187 2.72 -0.47 -13.84
C ALA A 187 2.02 0.80 -13.29
N LEU A 188 1.63 1.72 -14.18
CA LEU A 188 0.97 2.97 -13.78
C LEU A 188 -0.51 2.92 -14.18
N SER A 189 -1.40 3.19 -13.24
CA SER A 189 -2.84 3.29 -13.42
C SER A 189 -3.41 4.48 -12.67
N ALA A 190 -4.70 4.75 -12.84
CA ALA A 190 -5.36 5.84 -12.15
C ALA A 190 -6.73 5.42 -11.61
N ALA A 191 -7.16 6.04 -10.51
CA ALA A 191 -8.47 5.82 -9.90
C ALA A 191 -9.06 7.11 -9.36
N VAL A 192 -10.38 7.24 -9.45
CA VAL A 192 -11.15 8.34 -8.85
C VAL A 192 -12.18 7.73 -7.91
N TYR A 193 -12.14 8.09 -6.64
CA TYR A 193 -12.95 7.48 -5.57
C TYR A 193 -12.86 5.94 -5.53
N GLY A 194 -11.73 5.37 -5.93
CA GLY A 194 -11.49 3.93 -5.98
C GLY A 194 -11.85 3.26 -7.31
N SER A 195 -12.66 3.91 -8.15
CA SER A 195 -12.99 3.42 -9.50
C SER A 195 -11.83 3.66 -10.46
N ASP A 196 -11.46 2.63 -11.20
CA ASP A 196 -10.41 2.73 -12.22
C ASP A 196 -10.80 3.73 -13.32
N VAL A 197 -9.88 4.62 -13.64
CA VAL A 197 -10.03 5.56 -14.75
C VAL A 197 -8.88 5.40 -15.73
N LYS A 198 -9.18 5.65 -17.01
CA LYS A 198 -8.17 5.50 -18.06
C LYS A 198 -7.17 6.64 -17.99
N LEU A 199 -5.92 6.32 -17.69
CA LEU A 199 -4.81 7.24 -17.83
C LEU A 199 -4.50 7.47 -19.31
N SER A 200 -4.37 8.74 -19.73
CA SER A 200 -3.96 9.05 -21.11
C SER A 200 -2.53 8.59 -21.35
N PRO A 201 -2.22 8.09 -22.55
CA PRO A 201 -0.83 7.76 -22.89
C PRO A 201 0.09 8.97 -22.68
N ILE A 202 1.24 8.73 -22.09
CA ILE A 202 2.25 9.77 -21.83
C ILE A 202 2.99 10.04 -23.15
N PRO A 203 2.93 11.27 -23.69
CA PRO A 203 3.68 11.63 -24.90
C PRO A 203 5.21 11.51 -24.67
N PRO A 204 6.01 11.12 -25.68
CA PRO A 204 7.45 10.90 -25.53
C PRO A 204 8.25 12.11 -25.02
N ASN A 205 7.77 13.33 -25.30
CA ASN A 205 8.43 14.58 -24.93
C ASN A 205 7.74 15.27 -23.73
N THR A 206 7.02 14.53 -22.90
CA THR A 206 6.39 15.09 -21.70
C THR A 206 7.46 15.61 -20.75
N ALA A 207 7.32 16.86 -20.30
CA ALA A 207 8.22 17.45 -19.32
C ALA A 207 8.17 16.69 -18.00
N LEU A 208 9.34 16.39 -17.45
CA LEU A 208 9.47 15.78 -16.13
C LEU A 208 9.60 16.88 -15.08
N TYR A 209 9.10 16.59 -13.88
CA TYR A 209 9.38 17.42 -12.73
C TYR A 209 10.79 17.16 -12.20
N GLU A 210 11.48 18.23 -11.81
CA GLU A 210 12.76 18.10 -11.13
C GLU A 210 12.58 17.50 -9.73
N LEU A 211 13.30 16.41 -9.48
CA LEU A 211 13.34 15.77 -8.18
C LEU A 211 14.74 15.97 -7.59
N PRO A 212 14.85 16.78 -6.52
CA PRO A 212 16.15 17.03 -5.89
C PRO A 212 16.74 15.75 -5.32
N ASN A 213 18.08 15.69 -5.23
CA ASN A 213 18.75 14.60 -4.51
C ASN A 213 18.46 14.75 -3.01
N ILE A 214 17.55 13.93 -2.48
CA ILE A 214 17.26 13.87 -1.06
C ILE A 214 18.28 12.93 -0.44
N SER A 215 19.20 13.47 0.39
CA SER A 215 20.08 12.61 1.17
C SER A 215 19.24 11.86 2.21
N THR A 216 19.34 10.55 2.23
CA THR A 216 18.58 9.64 3.12
C THR A 216 18.86 9.82 4.62
N ASN A 217 19.71 10.78 4.99
CA ASN A 217 20.21 10.97 6.37
C ASN A 217 19.43 11.99 7.22
N VAL A 218 18.38 12.61 6.70
CA VAL A 218 17.58 13.56 7.50
C VAL A 218 16.14 13.04 7.62
N ARG A 219 15.92 12.11 8.54
CA ARG A 219 14.58 11.89 9.07
C ARG A 219 14.27 13.02 10.04
N LEU A 220 13.53 14.02 9.60
CA LEU A 220 12.90 14.93 10.54
C LEU A 220 11.91 14.13 11.38
N PRO A 221 11.96 14.22 12.73
CA PRO A 221 10.97 13.56 13.55
C PRO A 221 9.58 14.17 13.24
N ILE A 222 8.69 13.38 12.69
CA ILE A 222 7.28 13.77 12.55
C ILE A 222 6.67 13.66 13.94
N SER A 223 6.46 14.81 14.59
CA SER A 223 5.72 14.88 15.85
C SER A 223 4.23 14.93 15.53
N ALA A 224 3.48 13.92 15.93
CA ALA A 224 2.04 13.99 15.95
C ALA A 224 1.60 14.94 17.09
N VAL A 225 1.03 16.09 16.78
CA VAL A 225 0.41 16.97 17.75
C VAL A 225 -1.03 16.54 17.90
N HIS A 226 -1.38 15.95 19.04
CA HIS A 226 -2.78 15.78 19.44
C HIS A 226 -3.32 17.19 19.82
N LEU A 227 -4.21 17.70 18.99
CA LEU A 227 -5.05 18.84 19.37
C LEU A 227 -6.27 18.28 20.08
N ASP A 228 -6.29 18.40 21.42
CA ASP A 228 -7.49 18.27 22.20
C ASP A 228 -8.40 19.47 21.84
N LEU A 229 -9.41 19.23 21.03
CA LEU A 229 -10.51 20.15 20.81
C LEU A 229 -11.52 19.89 21.92
N GLY A 230 -11.38 20.65 23.01
CA GLY A 230 -12.31 20.66 24.13
C GLY A 230 -13.75 21.02 23.76
#